data_1d4fce7a9c0ff6e0228a249c199a49ea
#
_entry.id   1d4fce7a9c0ff6e0228a249c199a49ea
#
_cell.length_a   1.000
_cell.length_b   1.000
_cell.length_c   1.000
_cell.angle_alpha   90.00
_cell.angle_beta   90.00
_cell.angle_gamma   90.00
#
_symmetry.space_group_name_H-M   'P 1'
#
loop_
_entity.id
_entity.type
_entity.pdbx_description
1 polymer ?
#
loop_
_entity_poly.entity_id
_entity_poly.type
_entity_poly.pdbx_seq_one_letter_code
_entity_poly.pdbx_strand_id
1 'polypeptide(L)'
;MFKFTSSEIRDLIIAFLVISLCFGIANTGRDVNALLQILPMIMVGVGAGFILHELGHKFVSMKYGYWAEFKLWPEGLIFALITSFFGFVFAAPGAVYTYADHMTDEINGRISIAGPIVNIVLALIFLAIATSVYASAFSSETALLIFIICSVGYSINSFLAVFNLLPIGNLDGSKVLRWNFGIWIVIIAIAAILTLGSMTMGVENIVRMIIGI
;
A
#
# COMPACT_ATOMS: atom_id res chain seq x y z
N MET A 1 19.92 -2.27 16.60
CA MET A 1 20.31 -1.26 15.60
C MET A 1 19.60 -1.58 14.29
N PHE A 2 18.91 -0.62 13.72
CA PHE A 2 18.17 -0.79 12.46
C PHE A 2 19.18 -0.97 11.31
N LYS A 3 19.18 -2.14 10.66
CA LYS A 3 20.14 -2.45 9.61
C LYS A 3 19.41 -3.01 8.38
N PHE A 4 19.92 -2.67 7.21
CA PHE A 4 19.53 -3.26 5.94
C PHE A 4 20.67 -4.11 5.40
N THR A 5 20.32 -5.26 4.83
CA THR A 5 21.28 -6.03 4.03
C THR A 5 21.25 -5.56 2.57
N SER A 6 22.30 -5.78 1.82
CA SER A 6 22.33 -5.44 0.39
C SER A 6 21.31 -6.25 -0.42
N SER A 7 21.04 -7.49 0.00
CA SER A 7 19.99 -8.34 -0.58
C SER A 7 18.60 -7.77 -0.36
N GLU A 8 18.31 -7.31 0.86
CA GLU A 8 17.03 -6.70 1.20
C GLU A 8 16.76 -5.42 0.39
N ILE A 9 17.76 -4.54 0.24
CA ILE A 9 17.63 -3.32 -0.55
C ILE A 9 17.35 -3.66 -2.02
N ARG A 10 18.10 -4.61 -2.58
CA ARG A 10 17.87 -5.09 -3.96
C ARG A 10 16.45 -5.61 -4.13
N ASP A 11 16.01 -6.46 -3.21
CA ASP A 11 14.71 -7.14 -3.27
C ASP A 11 13.56 -6.12 -3.13
N LEU A 12 13.69 -5.13 -2.25
CA LEU A 12 12.73 -4.01 -2.13
C LEU A 12 12.66 -3.18 -3.41
N ILE A 13 13.81 -2.87 -4.04
CA ILE A 13 13.83 -2.10 -5.29
C ILE A 13 13.15 -2.89 -6.41
N ILE A 14 13.46 -4.18 -6.57
CA ILE A 14 12.85 -5.01 -7.61
C ILE A 14 11.33 -5.09 -7.39
N ALA A 15 10.89 -5.38 -6.16
CA ALA A 15 9.47 -5.44 -5.82
C ALA A 15 8.77 -4.12 -6.11
N PHE A 16 9.34 -3.00 -5.69
CA PHE A 16 8.81 -1.65 -5.94
C PHE A 16 8.62 -1.37 -7.43
N LEU A 17 9.63 -1.63 -8.26
CA LEU A 17 9.56 -1.37 -9.69
C LEU A 17 8.50 -2.24 -10.38
N VAL A 18 8.46 -3.54 -10.06
CA VAL A 18 7.50 -4.46 -10.66
C VAL A 18 6.07 -4.14 -10.23
N ILE A 19 5.84 -3.88 -8.93
CA ILE A 19 4.49 -3.53 -8.45
C ILE A 19 4.02 -2.19 -9.01
N SER A 20 4.92 -1.20 -9.14
CA SER A 20 4.58 0.07 -9.80
C SER A 20 4.14 -0.15 -11.24
N LEU A 21 4.86 -0.99 -11.99
CA LEU A 21 4.50 -1.37 -13.35
C LEU A 21 3.14 -2.09 -13.39
N CYS A 22 2.89 -3.03 -12.46
CA CYS A 22 1.62 -3.75 -12.39
C CYS A 22 0.44 -2.81 -12.15
N PHE A 23 0.55 -1.86 -11.22
CA PHE A 23 -0.49 -0.84 -11.02
C PHE A 23 -0.66 0.07 -12.24
N GLY A 24 0.43 0.41 -12.93
CA GLY A 24 0.38 1.16 -14.18
C GLY A 24 -0.40 0.41 -15.26
N ILE A 25 -0.06 -0.83 -15.52
CA ILE A 25 -0.76 -1.68 -16.51
C ILE A 25 -2.24 -1.86 -16.14
N ALA A 26 -2.54 -2.14 -14.88
CA ALA A 26 -3.92 -2.34 -14.43
C ALA A 26 -4.80 -1.10 -14.64
N ASN A 27 -4.23 0.11 -14.52
CA ASN A 27 -4.96 1.35 -14.71
C ASN A 27 -5.08 1.80 -16.18
N THR A 28 -4.09 1.46 -17.03
CA THR A 28 -4.03 1.94 -18.42
C THR A 28 -4.32 0.87 -19.45
N GLY A 29 -4.43 -0.40 -19.01
CA GLY A 29 -4.59 -1.52 -19.91
C GLY A 29 -3.35 -1.68 -20.81
N ARG A 30 -3.55 -1.57 -22.14
CA ARG A 30 -2.47 -1.72 -23.13
C ARG A 30 -1.99 -0.42 -23.74
N ASP A 31 -2.45 0.72 -23.20
CA ASP A 31 -2.02 2.04 -23.69
C ASP A 31 -0.67 2.40 -23.06
N VAL A 32 0.40 2.23 -23.85
CA VAL A 32 1.78 2.51 -23.44
C VAL A 32 2.00 4.00 -23.18
N ASN A 33 1.34 4.89 -23.95
CA ASN A 33 1.51 6.33 -23.76
C ASN A 33 0.86 6.77 -22.44
N ALA A 34 -0.35 6.30 -22.14
CA ALA A 34 -1.00 6.54 -20.87
C ALA A 34 -0.17 5.97 -19.70
N LEU A 35 0.39 4.76 -19.87
CA LEU A 35 1.28 4.14 -18.88
C LEU A 35 2.49 5.02 -18.55
N LEU A 36 3.20 5.50 -19.57
CA LEU A 36 4.39 6.35 -19.37
C LEU A 36 4.04 7.68 -18.68
N GLN A 37 2.86 8.22 -18.91
CA GLN A 37 2.40 9.45 -18.26
C GLN A 37 2.05 9.24 -16.78
N ILE A 38 1.35 8.15 -16.44
CA ILE A 38 0.88 7.92 -15.06
C ILE A 38 1.92 7.22 -14.18
N LEU A 39 2.89 6.49 -14.76
CA LEU A 39 3.84 5.68 -14.02
C LEU A 39 4.64 6.45 -12.95
N PRO A 40 5.17 7.67 -13.22
CA PRO A 40 5.86 8.43 -12.17
C PRO A 40 4.97 8.75 -10.95
N MET A 41 3.68 9.03 -11.17
CA MET A 41 2.70 9.31 -10.11
C MET A 41 2.40 8.05 -9.30
N ILE A 42 2.23 6.91 -9.99
CA ILE A 42 2.06 5.60 -9.35
C ILE A 42 3.29 5.24 -8.53
N MET A 43 4.51 5.48 -9.04
CA MET A 43 5.74 5.21 -8.30
C MET A 43 5.82 5.99 -6.97
N VAL A 44 5.29 7.20 -6.91
CA VAL A 44 5.19 7.93 -5.63
C VAL A 44 4.23 7.22 -4.67
N GLY A 45 3.03 6.87 -5.13
CA GLY A 45 2.01 6.18 -4.33
C GLY A 45 2.45 4.78 -3.87
N VAL A 46 2.98 3.97 -4.80
CA VAL A 46 3.50 2.63 -4.51
C VAL A 46 4.76 2.70 -3.67
N GLY A 47 5.70 3.61 -3.98
CA GLY A 47 6.94 3.76 -3.23
C GLY A 47 6.67 4.09 -1.76
N ALA A 48 5.82 5.08 -1.50
CA ALA A 48 5.39 5.38 -0.14
C ALA A 48 4.63 4.19 0.47
N GLY A 49 3.63 3.66 -0.24
CA GLY A 49 2.74 2.62 0.25
C GLY A 49 3.46 1.31 0.54
N PHE A 50 4.10 0.74 -0.45
CA PHE A 50 4.75 -0.57 -0.32
C PHE A 50 5.99 -0.52 0.59
N ILE A 51 6.93 0.40 0.32
CA ILE A 51 8.18 0.43 1.08
C ILE A 51 7.93 0.75 2.55
N LEU A 52 7.09 1.75 2.85
CA LEU A 52 6.81 2.10 4.26
C LEU A 52 5.95 1.04 4.96
N HIS A 53 5.10 0.31 4.26
CA HIS A 53 4.39 -0.85 4.77
C HIS A 53 5.37 -1.93 5.27
N GLU A 54 6.32 -2.34 4.42
CA GLU A 54 7.33 -3.34 4.78
C GLU A 54 8.24 -2.84 5.91
N LEU A 55 8.61 -1.55 5.88
CA LEU A 55 9.36 -0.93 6.97
C LEU A 55 8.56 -0.90 8.28
N GLY A 56 7.24 -0.75 8.23
CA GLY A 56 6.36 -0.86 9.38
C GLY A 56 6.50 -2.21 10.08
N HIS A 57 6.40 -3.32 9.33
CA HIS A 57 6.63 -4.67 9.86
C HIS A 57 8.03 -4.84 10.43
N LYS A 58 9.05 -4.43 9.68
CA LYS A 58 10.45 -4.50 10.12
C LYS A 58 10.68 -3.74 11.41
N PHE A 59 10.19 -2.50 11.48
CA PHE A 59 10.37 -1.65 12.66
C PHE A 59 9.73 -2.28 13.91
N VAL A 60 8.50 -2.78 13.80
CA VAL A 60 7.81 -3.42 14.92
C VAL A 60 8.49 -4.73 15.31
N SER A 61 8.91 -5.57 14.35
CA SER A 61 9.70 -6.79 14.62
C SER A 61 10.97 -6.49 15.41
N MET A 62 11.72 -5.48 14.99
CA MET A 62 12.97 -5.08 15.65
C MET A 62 12.73 -4.47 17.03
N LYS A 63 11.59 -3.80 17.25
CA LYS A 63 11.19 -3.31 18.57
C LYS A 63 10.97 -4.45 19.57
N TYR A 64 10.52 -5.62 19.09
CA TYR A 64 10.43 -6.85 19.89
C TYR A 64 11.75 -7.61 20.02
N GLY A 65 12.85 -7.08 19.47
CA GLY A 65 14.19 -7.67 19.55
C GLY A 65 14.46 -8.74 18.49
N TYR A 66 13.58 -8.94 17.52
CA TYR A 66 13.77 -9.90 16.44
C TYR A 66 14.57 -9.29 15.28
N TRP A 67 15.37 -10.12 14.61
CA TRP A 67 15.89 -9.77 13.30
C TRP A 67 14.80 -9.90 12.26
N ALA A 68 14.71 -8.91 11.38
CA ALA A 68 13.71 -8.90 10.30
C ALA A 68 14.31 -8.40 8.99
N GLU A 69 13.99 -9.07 7.89
CA GLU A 69 14.52 -8.79 6.56
C GLU A 69 13.45 -9.02 5.50
N PHE A 70 13.27 -8.05 4.59
CA PHE A 70 12.38 -8.26 3.44
C PHE A 70 13.00 -9.27 2.47
N LYS A 71 12.19 -10.21 2.00
CA LYS A 71 12.54 -11.17 0.95
C LYS A 71 11.51 -11.15 -0.17
N LEU A 72 12.02 -11.05 -1.38
CA LEU A 72 11.22 -11.11 -2.59
C LEU A 72 10.59 -12.50 -2.75
N TRP A 73 9.35 -12.51 -3.28
CA TRP A 73 8.67 -13.72 -3.72
C TRP A 73 8.47 -13.66 -5.24
N PRO A 74 9.37 -14.28 -6.05
CA PRO A 74 9.33 -14.16 -7.51
C PRO A 74 8.02 -14.63 -8.14
N GLU A 75 7.44 -15.71 -7.63
CA GLU A 75 6.18 -16.27 -8.13
C GLU A 75 5.02 -15.31 -7.88
N GLY A 76 5.02 -14.62 -6.74
CA GLY A 76 4.05 -13.59 -6.41
C GLY A 76 4.16 -12.38 -7.33
N LEU A 77 5.38 -11.96 -7.70
CA LEU A 77 5.60 -10.90 -8.68
C LEU A 77 5.11 -11.29 -10.09
N ILE A 78 5.40 -12.51 -10.53
CA ILE A 78 4.92 -13.01 -11.83
C ILE A 78 3.39 -13.03 -11.82
N PHE A 79 2.78 -13.50 -10.74
CA PHE A 79 1.33 -13.52 -10.60
C PHE A 79 0.72 -12.11 -10.60
N ALA A 80 1.34 -11.15 -9.89
CA ALA A 80 0.95 -9.75 -9.91
C ALA A 80 1.00 -9.17 -11.33
N LEU A 81 2.06 -9.47 -12.10
CA LEU A 81 2.20 -9.02 -13.47
C LEU A 81 1.11 -9.62 -14.37
N ILE A 82 0.84 -10.92 -14.25
CA ILE A 82 -0.22 -11.57 -15.03
C ILE A 82 -1.58 -10.95 -14.71
N THR A 83 -1.92 -10.79 -13.42
CA THR A 83 -3.22 -10.25 -13.01
C THR A 83 -3.41 -8.79 -13.41
N SER A 84 -2.32 -8.01 -13.53
CA SER A 84 -2.38 -6.60 -13.94
C SER A 84 -2.96 -6.42 -15.36
N PHE A 85 -2.74 -7.35 -16.27
CA PHE A 85 -3.34 -7.33 -17.61
C PHE A 85 -4.86 -7.55 -17.62
N PHE A 86 -5.43 -8.03 -16.52
CA PHE A 86 -6.87 -8.17 -16.31
C PHE A 86 -7.48 -7.01 -15.51
N GLY A 87 -6.69 -5.93 -15.29
CA GLY A 87 -7.14 -4.76 -14.54
C GLY A 87 -7.12 -4.92 -13.02
N PHE A 88 -6.44 -5.95 -12.51
CA PHE A 88 -6.34 -6.25 -11.09
C PHE A 88 -4.89 -6.55 -10.69
N VAL A 89 -4.44 -6.05 -9.53
CA VAL A 89 -3.09 -6.31 -9.00
C VAL A 89 -3.17 -7.17 -7.75
N PHE A 90 -2.65 -8.40 -7.85
CA PHE A 90 -2.41 -9.22 -6.67
C PHE A 90 -1.07 -8.81 -6.05
N ALA A 91 -1.11 -7.84 -5.12
CA ALA A 91 0.08 -7.18 -4.57
C ALA A 91 0.73 -7.99 -3.43
N ALA A 92 1.31 -9.13 -3.75
CA ALA A 92 2.09 -9.96 -2.82
C ALA A 92 3.52 -10.20 -3.36
N PRO A 93 4.37 -9.15 -3.46
CA PRO A 93 5.69 -9.26 -4.09
C PRO A 93 6.76 -9.91 -3.22
N GLY A 94 6.47 -10.12 -1.96
CA GLY A 94 7.38 -10.60 -0.93
C GLY A 94 6.82 -10.29 0.46
N ALA A 95 7.63 -10.47 1.47
CA ALA A 95 7.26 -10.14 2.85
C ALA A 95 8.50 -9.90 3.71
N VAL A 96 8.33 -9.19 4.81
CA VAL A 96 9.33 -9.12 5.89
C VAL A 96 9.30 -10.42 6.68
N TYR A 97 10.37 -11.18 6.58
CA TYR A 97 10.61 -12.39 7.40
C TYR A 97 11.18 -11.99 8.75
N THR A 98 10.47 -12.36 9.81
CA THR A 98 10.91 -12.17 11.20
C THR A 98 11.51 -13.46 11.72
N TYR A 99 12.77 -13.41 12.13
CA TYR A 99 13.50 -14.55 12.69
C TYR A 99 13.32 -14.57 14.21
N ALA A 100 12.50 -15.48 14.68
CA ALA A 100 12.19 -15.67 16.09
C ALA A 100 12.15 -17.16 16.42
N ASP A 101 12.78 -17.58 17.52
CA ASP A 101 12.72 -18.96 18.01
C ASP A 101 11.31 -19.31 18.49
N HIS A 102 10.63 -18.35 19.12
CA HIS A 102 9.23 -18.46 19.55
C HIS A 102 8.51 -17.14 19.29
N MET A 103 7.42 -17.22 18.56
CA MET A 103 6.54 -16.09 18.27
C MET A 103 5.11 -16.41 18.69
N THR A 104 4.56 -15.61 19.61
CA THR A 104 3.15 -15.72 20.00
C THR A 104 2.24 -15.11 18.93
N ASP A 105 0.97 -15.56 18.87
CA ASP A 105 -0.02 -14.95 17.96
C ASP A 105 -0.20 -13.45 18.22
N GLU A 106 -0.05 -13.01 19.48
CA GLU A 106 -0.13 -11.60 19.84
C GLU A 106 1.01 -10.79 19.20
N ILE A 107 2.26 -11.23 19.34
CA ILE A 107 3.42 -10.53 18.77
C ILE A 107 3.34 -10.55 17.23
N ASN A 108 2.99 -11.71 16.65
CA ASN A 108 2.82 -11.85 15.20
C ASN A 108 1.71 -10.93 14.67
N GLY A 109 0.57 -10.87 15.36
CA GLY A 109 -0.54 -9.98 15.01
C GLY A 109 -0.15 -8.49 15.10
N ARG A 110 0.59 -8.09 16.14
CA ARG A 110 1.08 -6.71 16.31
C ARG A 110 2.12 -6.31 15.25
N ILE A 111 2.97 -7.24 14.83
CA ILE A 111 3.89 -7.02 13.71
C ILE A 111 3.09 -6.87 12.42
N SER A 112 2.15 -7.80 12.19
CA SER A 112 1.41 -7.85 10.92
C SER A 112 0.45 -6.69 10.72
N ILE A 113 -0.12 -6.10 11.78
CA ILE A 113 -1.00 -4.93 11.63
C ILE A 113 -0.24 -3.65 11.28
N ALA A 114 1.07 -3.60 11.51
CA ALA A 114 1.86 -2.39 11.33
C ALA A 114 1.86 -1.88 9.88
N GLY A 115 2.02 -2.78 8.89
CA GLY A 115 1.97 -2.43 7.48
C GLY A 115 0.63 -1.83 7.05
N PRO A 116 -0.50 -2.52 7.27
CA PRO A 116 -1.83 -1.97 6.97
C PRO A 116 -2.14 -0.63 7.66
N ILE A 117 -1.70 -0.43 8.91
CA ILE A 117 -1.86 0.87 9.60
C ILE A 117 -1.06 1.95 8.88
N VAL A 118 0.18 1.68 8.46
CA VAL A 118 0.99 2.63 7.68
C VAL A 118 0.25 3.01 6.39
N ASN A 119 -0.33 2.06 5.67
CA ASN A 119 -1.08 2.36 4.46
C ASN A 119 -2.33 3.22 4.74
N ILE A 120 -3.10 2.95 5.79
CA ILE A 120 -4.26 3.78 6.18
C ILE A 120 -3.81 5.21 6.48
N VAL A 121 -2.74 5.39 7.26
CA VAL A 121 -2.20 6.70 7.61
C VAL A 121 -1.74 7.44 6.35
N LEU A 122 -1.02 6.77 5.45
CA LEU A 122 -0.59 7.35 4.17
C LEU A 122 -1.77 7.73 3.29
N ALA A 123 -2.81 6.90 3.20
CA ALA A 123 -4.02 7.25 2.47
C ALA A 123 -4.64 8.55 3.02
N LEU A 124 -4.77 8.68 4.33
CA LEU A 124 -5.30 9.89 4.95
C LEU A 124 -4.40 11.12 4.73
N ILE A 125 -3.08 10.96 4.76
CA ILE A 125 -2.13 12.04 4.44
C ILE A 125 -2.29 12.48 2.99
N PHE A 126 -2.33 11.55 2.04
CA PHE A 126 -2.56 11.88 0.64
C PHE A 126 -3.90 12.57 0.42
N LEU A 127 -4.97 12.10 1.08
CA LEU A 127 -6.28 12.75 1.00
C LEU A 127 -6.26 14.19 1.56
N ALA A 128 -5.60 14.40 2.69
CA ALA A 128 -5.46 15.73 3.29
C ALA A 128 -4.70 16.69 2.36
N ILE A 129 -3.60 16.24 1.73
CA ILE A 129 -2.85 17.04 0.77
C ILE A 129 -3.71 17.32 -0.47
N ALA A 130 -4.39 16.31 -1.03
CA ALA A 130 -5.29 16.47 -2.17
C ALA A 130 -6.38 17.53 -1.88
N THR A 131 -6.99 17.45 -0.69
CA THR A 131 -7.99 18.42 -0.24
C THR A 131 -7.42 19.83 -0.13
N SER A 132 -6.23 20.00 0.40
CA SER A 132 -5.60 21.32 0.61
C SER A 132 -5.23 22.03 -0.70
N VAL A 133 -4.91 21.29 -1.77
CA VAL A 133 -4.53 21.86 -3.07
C VAL A 133 -5.67 21.92 -4.08
N TYR A 134 -6.84 21.35 -3.76
CA TYR A 134 -7.94 21.17 -4.72
C TYR A 134 -8.39 22.48 -5.37
N ALA A 135 -8.65 23.53 -4.59
CA ALA A 135 -9.07 24.81 -5.13
C ALA A 135 -8.04 25.44 -6.08
N SER A 136 -6.75 25.27 -5.80
CA SER A 136 -5.66 25.78 -6.62
C SER A 136 -5.40 24.94 -7.86
N ALA A 137 -5.86 23.67 -7.91
CA ALA A 137 -5.66 22.76 -9.02
C ALA A 137 -6.35 23.25 -10.33
N PHE A 138 -7.36 24.13 -10.22
CA PHE A 138 -8.04 24.72 -11.39
C PHE A 138 -7.29 25.91 -12.03
N SER A 139 -6.24 26.41 -11.35
CA SER A 139 -5.50 27.61 -11.80
C SER A 139 -4.00 27.42 -11.84
N SER A 140 -3.48 26.28 -11.39
CA SER A 140 -2.05 25.96 -11.31
C SER A 140 -1.76 24.53 -11.75
N GLU A 141 -0.94 24.37 -12.77
CA GLU A 141 -0.48 23.05 -13.26
C GLU A 141 0.24 22.25 -12.16
N THR A 142 1.05 22.93 -11.33
CA THR A 142 1.73 22.28 -10.19
C THR A 142 0.74 21.77 -9.16
N ALA A 143 -0.29 22.55 -8.81
CA ALA A 143 -1.31 22.12 -7.87
C ALA A 143 -2.15 20.97 -8.44
N LEU A 144 -2.46 21.00 -9.74
CA LEU A 144 -3.13 19.89 -10.43
C LEU A 144 -2.28 18.62 -10.38
N LEU A 145 -0.97 18.71 -10.67
CA LEU A 145 -0.07 17.57 -10.58
C LEU A 145 -0.03 16.98 -9.17
N ILE A 146 0.08 17.82 -8.14
CA ILE A 146 0.07 17.37 -6.73
C ILE A 146 -1.28 16.70 -6.41
N PHE A 147 -2.40 17.27 -6.86
CA PHE A 147 -3.72 16.68 -6.66
C PHE A 147 -3.83 15.28 -7.28
N ILE A 148 -3.33 15.10 -8.51
CA ILE A 148 -3.36 13.79 -9.20
C ILE A 148 -2.45 12.79 -8.47
N ILE A 149 -1.21 13.16 -8.12
CA ILE A 149 -0.29 12.29 -7.36
C ILE A 149 -0.93 11.85 -6.04
N CYS A 150 -1.53 12.78 -5.31
CA CYS A 150 -2.16 12.49 -4.02
C CYS A 150 -3.43 11.64 -4.19
N SER A 151 -4.20 11.85 -5.25
CA SER A 151 -5.37 11.01 -5.56
C SER A 151 -4.98 9.57 -5.87
N VAL A 152 -3.93 9.37 -6.67
CA VAL A 152 -3.36 8.05 -6.95
C VAL A 152 -2.79 7.43 -5.68
N GLY A 153 -2.03 8.20 -4.90
CA GLY A 153 -1.46 7.77 -3.62
C GLY A 153 -2.53 7.32 -2.62
N TYR A 154 -3.62 8.07 -2.48
CA TYR A 154 -4.77 7.68 -1.65
C TYR A 154 -5.38 6.36 -2.10
N SER A 155 -5.67 6.22 -3.40
CA SER A 155 -6.31 5.03 -3.95
C SER A 155 -5.44 3.78 -3.79
N ILE A 156 -4.13 3.87 -4.07
CA ILE A 156 -3.21 2.75 -3.93
C ILE A 156 -3.06 2.35 -2.47
N ASN A 157 -2.86 3.32 -1.56
CA ASN A 157 -2.64 3.01 -0.15
C ASN A 157 -3.89 2.45 0.53
N SER A 158 -5.08 2.96 0.24
CA SER A 158 -6.32 2.39 0.74
C SER A 158 -6.53 0.95 0.24
N PHE A 159 -6.25 0.69 -1.05
CA PHE A 159 -6.31 -0.66 -1.62
C PHE A 159 -5.28 -1.61 -0.97
N LEU A 160 -4.03 -1.20 -0.81
CA LEU A 160 -3.00 -2.02 -0.17
C LEU A 160 -3.37 -2.37 1.28
N ALA A 161 -3.98 -1.43 2.02
CA ALA A 161 -4.45 -1.70 3.37
C ALA A 161 -5.52 -2.78 3.41
N VAL A 162 -6.60 -2.66 2.62
CA VAL A 162 -7.68 -3.64 2.63
C VAL A 162 -7.21 -4.99 2.08
N PHE A 163 -6.40 -4.98 1.03
CA PHE A 163 -5.87 -6.21 0.43
C PHE A 163 -5.06 -7.03 1.44
N ASN A 164 -4.11 -6.38 2.14
CA ASN A 164 -3.29 -7.06 3.13
C ASN A 164 -4.07 -7.47 4.39
N LEU A 165 -5.21 -6.84 4.68
CA LEU A 165 -6.09 -7.23 5.79
C LEU A 165 -7.05 -8.36 5.45
N LEU A 166 -7.09 -8.86 4.20
CA LEU A 166 -7.86 -10.05 3.88
C LEU A 166 -7.36 -11.26 4.67
N PRO A 167 -8.24 -12.08 5.27
CA PRO A 167 -7.86 -13.22 6.10
C PRO A 167 -7.53 -14.44 5.26
N ILE A 168 -6.67 -14.30 4.25
CA ILE A 168 -6.37 -15.33 3.24
C ILE A 168 -4.87 -15.61 3.22
N GLY A 169 -4.51 -16.89 3.26
CA GLY A 169 -3.12 -17.36 3.11
C GLY A 169 -2.17 -16.69 4.10
N ASN A 170 -1.08 -16.13 3.59
CA ASN A 170 -0.02 -15.48 4.38
C ASN A 170 -0.17 -13.96 4.49
N LEU A 171 -1.29 -13.39 4.01
CA LEU A 171 -1.56 -11.96 4.17
C LEU A 171 -1.65 -11.58 5.66
N ASP A 172 -1.41 -10.32 5.96
CA ASP A 172 -1.36 -9.83 7.34
C ASP A 172 -2.67 -10.00 8.09
N GLY A 173 -3.79 -9.84 7.40
CA GLY A 173 -5.13 -10.01 7.95
C GLY A 173 -5.34 -11.37 8.60
N SER A 174 -4.74 -12.45 8.07
CA SER A 174 -4.84 -13.78 8.64
C SER A 174 -4.17 -13.88 10.02
N LYS A 175 -3.07 -13.15 10.22
CA LYS A 175 -2.30 -13.13 11.48
C LYS A 175 -2.97 -12.20 12.49
N VAL A 176 -3.47 -11.03 12.03
CA VAL A 176 -4.21 -10.08 12.89
C VAL A 176 -5.51 -10.70 13.37
N LEU A 177 -6.26 -11.40 12.51
CA LEU A 177 -7.49 -12.09 12.87
C LEU A 177 -7.24 -13.17 13.94
N ARG A 178 -6.18 -13.98 13.81
CA ARG A 178 -5.81 -14.99 14.81
C ARG A 178 -5.46 -14.36 16.16
N TRP A 179 -4.79 -13.21 16.13
CA TRP A 179 -4.47 -12.49 17.37
C TRP A 179 -5.71 -11.87 18.01
N ASN A 180 -6.48 -11.06 17.26
CA ASN A 180 -7.62 -10.33 17.82
C ASN A 180 -8.65 -9.98 16.75
N PHE A 181 -9.80 -10.68 16.78
CA PHE A 181 -10.92 -10.44 15.87
C PHE A 181 -11.46 -9.01 15.94
N GLY A 182 -11.57 -8.44 17.17
CA GLY A 182 -12.11 -7.09 17.36
C GLY A 182 -11.23 -6.01 16.72
N ILE A 183 -9.91 -6.12 16.85
CA ILE A 183 -8.98 -5.22 16.19
C ILE A 183 -9.05 -5.41 14.69
N TRP A 184 -9.01 -6.65 14.22
CA TRP A 184 -9.07 -6.95 12.78
C TRP A 184 -10.32 -6.38 12.12
N ILE A 185 -11.52 -6.58 12.68
CA ILE A 185 -12.77 -6.12 12.05
C ILE A 185 -12.85 -4.58 12.00
N VAL A 186 -12.36 -3.88 13.01
CA VAL A 186 -12.34 -2.41 13.00
C VAL A 186 -11.39 -1.88 11.92
N ILE A 187 -10.17 -2.41 11.84
CA ILE A 187 -9.16 -1.88 10.92
C ILE A 187 -9.52 -2.24 9.46
N ILE A 188 -10.02 -3.47 9.20
CA ILE A 188 -10.45 -3.82 7.83
C ILE A 188 -11.68 -3.02 7.40
N ALA A 189 -12.61 -2.70 8.32
CA ALA A 189 -13.76 -1.85 8.01
C ALA A 189 -13.31 -0.43 7.63
N ILE A 190 -12.36 0.16 8.36
CA ILE A 190 -11.78 1.47 7.99
C ILE A 190 -11.13 1.39 6.60
N ALA A 191 -10.26 0.42 6.36
CA ALA A 191 -9.60 0.26 5.07
C ALA A 191 -10.60 0.03 3.92
N ALA A 192 -11.66 -0.76 4.16
CA ALA A 192 -12.72 -1.00 3.19
C ALA A 192 -13.52 0.28 2.86
N ILE A 193 -13.85 1.09 3.86
CA ILE A 193 -14.55 2.38 3.64
C ILE A 193 -13.70 3.30 2.76
N LEU A 194 -12.41 3.44 3.06
CA LEU A 194 -11.49 4.28 2.26
C LEU A 194 -11.39 3.77 0.81
N THR A 195 -11.24 2.45 0.64
CA THR A 195 -11.09 1.83 -0.68
C THR A 195 -12.39 1.92 -1.50
N LEU A 196 -13.52 1.55 -0.91
CA LEU A 196 -14.82 1.62 -1.59
C LEU A 196 -15.19 3.06 -1.94
N GLY A 197 -14.92 4.02 -1.05
CA GLY A 197 -15.08 5.44 -1.35
C GLY A 197 -14.28 5.86 -2.59
N SER A 198 -13.00 5.48 -2.65
CA SER A 198 -12.16 5.74 -3.82
C SER A 198 -12.71 5.13 -5.11
N MET A 199 -13.16 3.86 -5.05
CA MET A 199 -13.60 3.11 -6.23
C MET A 199 -15.00 3.54 -6.73
N THR A 200 -15.90 3.91 -5.84
CA THR A 200 -17.30 4.22 -6.19
C THR A 200 -17.54 5.69 -6.45
N MET A 201 -16.94 6.57 -5.67
CA MET A 201 -17.13 8.02 -5.76
C MET A 201 -16.00 8.72 -6.52
N GLY A 202 -14.79 8.15 -6.50
CA GLY A 202 -13.59 8.83 -6.93
C GLY A 202 -13.07 9.85 -5.90
N VAL A 203 -11.76 10.09 -5.92
CA VAL A 203 -11.11 10.95 -4.90
C VAL A 203 -11.58 12.41 -5.00
N GLU A 204 -11.84 12.90 -6.20
CA GLU A 204 -12.36 14.26 -6.39
C GLU A 204 -13.68 14.49 -5.66
N ASN A 205 -14.64 13.58 -5.79
CA ASN A 205 -15.92 13.72 -5.12
C ASN A 205 -15.82 13.57 -3.60
N ILE A 206 -14.88 12.74 -3.12
CA ILE A 206 -14.58 12.66 -1.68
C ILE A 206 -14.05 14.02 -1.19
N VAL A 207 -13.12 14.63 -1.92
CA VAL A 207 -12.58 15.95 -1.57
C VAL A 207 -13.69 17.00 -1.59
N ARG A 208 -14.54 17.05 -2.62
CA ARG A 208 -15.68 17.96 -2.69
C ARG A 208 -16.61 17.82 -1.48
N MET A 209 -16.92 16.58 -1.10
CA MET A 209 -17.76 16.31 0.08
C MET A 209 -17.10 16.84 1.38
N ILE A 210 -15.78 16.69 1.52
CA ILE A 210 -15.03 17.16 2.70
C ILE A 210 -15.08 18.69 2.80
N ILE A 211 -14.95 19.40 1.69
CA ILE A 211 -14.95 20.87 1.65
C ILE A 211 -16.35 21.49 1.47
N GLY A 212 -17.38 20.67 1.33
CA GLY A 212 -18.79 21.12 1.30
C GLY A 212 -19.25 21.74 -0.03
N ILE A 213 -18.71 21.28 -1.18
CA ILE A 213 -19.09 21.75 -2.53
C ILE A 213 -19.46 20.61 -3.47
#